data_51c3f2e26c04cfaab04fafb016d0ff6a
#
_entry.id   51c3f2e26c04cfaab04fafb016d0ff6a
#
_cell.length_a   1.000
_cell.length_b   1.000
_cell.length_c   1.000
_cell.angle_alpha   90.00
_cell.angle_beta   90.00
_cell.angle_gamma   90.00
#
_symmetry.space_group_name_H-M   'P 1'
#
loop_
_entity.id
_entity.type
_entity.pdbx_description
1 polymer ?
#
loop_
_entity_poly.entity_id
_entity_poly.type
_entity_poly.pdbx_seq_one_letter_code
_entity_poly.pdbx_strand_id
1 'polypeptide(L)'
;QSTTRAGAMAPKHPYLVDVLNRKQKRQVDILIVLWAVSVGIFTAWWFQPKHIVNPGLFAFNSFVLAWGTVMPAYYFYFLRRMKKPNPELPIPADWRVAMVVTRAPSEPFALVKRMVGAMKAQEVPHDIWLADEDPSPEILDWCKAHDVNVSTRKGVADYHRLTWPRRTKCKEGNLAYFYDHYGYDNYDFVVQMDADHIPSPGYLKAMLVPFWNPKVGYV
;
A
#
# COMPACT_ATOMS: atom_id res chain seq x y z
N GLN A 1 23.83 10.71 -2.19
CA GLN A 1 24.71 10.46 -1.02
C GLN A 1 23.94 9.59 -0.06
N SER A 2 24.42 8.34 0.13
CA SER A 2 23.86 7.39 1.10
C SER A 2 24.13 7.94 2.51
N THR A 3 23.16 8.58 3.10
CA THR A 3 23.17 8.86 4.55
C THR A 3 23.03 7.53 5.29
N THR A 4 24.13 7.07 5.84
CA THR A 4 24.19 5.90 6.73
C THR A 4 23.26 6.17 7.91
N ARG A 5 22.14 5.46 7.97
CA ARG A 5 21.21 5.49 9.12
C ARG A 5 22.01 5.14 10.37
N ALA A 6 22.21 6.11 11.25
CA ALA A 6 22.95 5.93 12.48
C ALA A 6 22.22 4.96 13.41
N GLY A 7 22.84 3.81 13.68
CA GLY A 7 22.87 3.14 14.98
C GLY A 7 21.57 2.70 15.66
N ALA A 8 20.43 2.51 14.98
CA ALA A 8 19.29 1.84 15.59
C ALA A 8 19.63 0.36 15.80
N MET A 9 19.72 -0.11 17.04
CA MET A 9 19.91 -1.53 17.37
C MET A 9 18.83 -2.35 16.66
N ALA A 10 19.23 -3.39 15.92
CA ALA A 10 18.29 -4.31 15.28
C ALA A 10 17.27 -4.82 16.32
N PRO A 11 15.97 -4.78 16.02
CA PRO A 11 14.93 -5.17 16.96
C PRO A 11 15.10 -6.63 17.38
N LYS A 12 14.90 -6.94 18.66
CA LYS A 12 14.92 -8.30 19.19
C LYS A 12 13.87 -9.23 18.57
N HIS A 13 12.89 -8.66 17.86
CA HIS A 13 11.77 -9.38 17.27
C HIS A 13 11.75 -9.21 15.75
N PRO A 14 11.28 -10.22 15.00
CA PRO A 14 11.13 -10.08 13.55
C PRO A 14 10.12 -8.98 13.20
N TYR A 15 10.47 -8.13 12.23
CA TYR A 15 9.60 -7.02 11.77
C TYR A 15 8.35 -7.51 11.01
N LEU A 16 8.33 -8.76 10.58
CA LEU A 16 7.17 -9.41 9.98
C LEU A 16 6.80 -10.67 10.77
N VAL A 17 5.52 -10.81 11.08
CA VAL A 17 4.94 -11.99 11.73
C VAL A 17 3.93 -12.67 10.82
N ASP A 18 3.64 -13.94 11.08
CA ASP A 18 2.64 -14.68 10.31
C ASP A 18 1.25 -14.08 10.51
N VAL A 19 0.48 -13.94 9.42
CA VAL A 19 -0.94 -13.52 9.48
C VAL A 19 -1.77 -14.60 10.15
N LEU A 20 -1.54 -15.87 9.76
CA LEU A 20 -2.28 -17.00 10.28
C LEU A 20 -1.61 -17.57 11.55
N ASN A 21 -2.38 -17.73 12.61
CA ASN A 21 -1.94 -18.46 13.80
C ASN A 21 -1.87 -19.97 13.52
N ARG A 22 -1.30 -20.74 14.46
CA ARG A 22 -1.11 -22.20 14.29
C ARG A 22 -2.43 -22.96 14.01
N LYS A 23 -3.53 -22.58 14.65
CA LYS A 23 -4.84 -23.20 14.44
C LYS A 23 -5.36 -22.89 13.04
N GLN A 24 -5.27 -21.65 12.62
CA GLN A 24 -5.69 -21.21 11.28
C GLN A 24 -4.85 -21.86 10.18
N LYS A 25 -3.52 -21.96 10.36
CA LYS A 25 -2.65 -22.69 9.41
C LYS A 25 -3.10 -24.15 9.24
N ARG A 26 -3.38 -24.83 10.36
CA ARG A 26 -3.90 -26.22 10.31
C ARG A 26 -5.24 -26.32 9.60
N GLN A 27 -6.15 -25.38 9.82
CA GLN A 27 -7.44 -25.34 9.11
C GLN A 27 -7.23 -25.16 7.60
N VAL A 28 -6.36 -24.23 7.21
CA VAL A 28 -6.00 -23.99 5.80
C VAL A 28 -5.37 -25.25 5.20
N ASP A 29 -4.45 -25.91 5.91
CA ASP A 29 -3.83 -27.17 5.44
C ASP A 29 -4.87 -28.27 5.19
N ILE A 30 -5.85 -28.42 6.09
CA ILE A 30 -6.95 -29.38 5.92
C ILE A 30 -7.78 -29.03 4.67
N LEU A 31 -8.13 -27.76 4.49
CA LEU A 31 -8.90 -27.30 3.32
C LEU A 31 -8.13 -27.51 2.01
N ILE A 32 -6.80 -27.28 2.01
CA ILE A 32 -5.95 -27.55 0.84
C ILE A 32 -5.96 -29.06 0.50
N VAL A 33 -5.86 -29.93 1.51
CA VAL A 33 -5.88 -31.38 1.28
C VAL A 33 -7.25 -31.80 0.73
N LEU A 34 -8.35 -31.33 1.32
CA LEU A 34 -9.72 -31.63 0.84
C LEU A 34 -9.92 -31.14 -0.60
N TRP A 35 -9.44 -29.94 -0.91
CA TRP A 35 -9.48 -29.41 -2.26
C TRP A 35 -8.65 -30.27 -3.24
N ALA A 36 -7.42 -30.64 -2.87
CA ALA A 36 -6.56 -31.46 -3.72
C ALA A 36 -7.18 -32.85 -4.00
N VAL A 37 -7.77 -33.47 -2.97
CA VAL A 37 -8.52 -34.74 -3.11
C VAL A 37 -9.71 -34.56 -4.06
N SER A 38 -10.50 -33.49 -3.89
CA SER A 38 -11.64 -33.21 -4.76
C SER A 38 -11.22 -33.00 -6.23
N VAL A 39 -10.13 -32.27 -6.45
CA VAL A 39 -9.54 -32.08 -7.79
C VAL A 39 -9.08 -33.42 -8.37
N GLY A 40 -8.44 -34.26 -7.56
CA GLY A 40 -8.01 -35.60 -7.98
C GLY A 40 -9.17 -36.49 -8.43
N ILE A 41 -10.24 -36.56 -7.60
CA ILE A 41 -11.46 -37.30 -7.91
C ILE A 41 -12.12 -36.75 -9.19
N PHE A 42 -12.26 -35.44 -9.30
CA PHE A 42 -12.84 -34.80 -10.48
C PHE A 42 -11.99 -35.09 -11.72
N THR A 43 -10.67 -35.00 -11.64
CA THR A 43 -9.77 -35.26 -12.75
C THR A 43 -9.87 -36.72 -13.22
N ALA A 44 -9.89 -37.67 -12.28
CA ALA A 44 -10.07 -39.09 -12.60
C ALA A 44 -11.43 -39.38 -13.28
N TRP A 45 -12.47 -38.69 -12.84
CA TRP A 45 -13.79 -38.77 -13.49
C TRP A 45 -13.78 -38.10 -14.88
N TRP A 46 -13.20 -36.90 -14.99
CA TRP A 46 -13.17 -36.10 -16.24
C TRP A 46 -12.49 -36.86 -17.40
N PHE A 47 -11.37 -37.50 -17.12
CA PHE A 47 -10.57 -38.22 -18.18
C PHE A 47 -11.10 -39.63 -18.53
N GLN A 48 -12.31 -40.02 -18.10
CA GLN A 48 -12.87 -41.28 -18.56
C GLN A 48 -13.24 -41.21 -20.03
N PRO A 49 -12.98 -42.26 -20.81
CA PRO A 49 -13.20 -42.29 -22.27
C PRO A 49 -14.61 -41.85 -22.70
N LYS A 50 -15.64 -42.16 -21.89
CA LYS A 50 -17.03 -41.79 -22.17
C LYS A 50 -17.29 -40.27 -22.20
N HIS A 51 -16.40 -39.45 -21.67
CA HIS A 51 -16.52 -37.98 -21.66
C HIS A 51 -15.83 -37.33 -22.87
N ILE A 52 -15.10 -38.11 -23.69
CA ILE A 52 -14.39 -37.62 -24.86
C ILE A 52 -15.27 -37.73 -26.11
N VAL A 53 -16.30 -36.89 -26.17
CA VAL A 53 -17.23 -36.86 -27.32
C VAL A 53 -16.58 -36.18 -28.54
N ASN A 54 -15.88 -35.07 -28.29
CA ASN A 54 -15.10 -34.36 -29.32
C ASN A 54 -13.70 -34.09 -28.78
N PRO A 55 -12.65 -34.71 -29.34
CA PRO A 55 -11.28 -34.56 -28.80
C PRO A 55 -10.75 -33.13 -28.74
N GLY A 56 -11.08 -32.30 -29.75
CA GLY A 56 -10.63 -30.90 -29.79
C GLY A 56 -11.25 -30.06 -28.69
N LEU A 57 -12.57 -30.14 -28.52
CA LEU A 57 -13.28 -29.44 -27.44
C LEU A 57 -12.91 -29.99 -26.07
N PHE A 58 -12.69 -31.31 -25.97
CA PHE A 58 -12.24 -31.91 -24.71
C PHE A 58 -10.86 -31.38 -24.28
N ALA A 59 -9.91 -31.29 -25.23
CA ALA A 59 -8.58 -30.76 -24.96
C ALA A 59 -8.65 -29.29 -24.53
N PHE A 60 -9.43 -28.47 -25.25
CA PHE A 60 -9.62 -27.05 -24.89
C PHE A 60 -10.23 -26.90 -23.49
N ASN A 61 -11.32 -27.61 -23.20
CA ASN A 61 -11.95 -27.55 -21.89
C ASN A 61 -11.03 -28.07 -20.77
N SER A 62 -10.26 -29.14 -21.04
CA SER A 62 -9.29 -29.65 -20.07
C SER A 62 -8.20 -28.62 -19.77
N PHE A 63 -7.74 -27.87 -20.76
CA PHE A 63 -6.81 -26.77 -20.55
C PHE A 63 -7.42 -25.66 -19.66
N VAL A 64 -8.66 -25.25 -19.92
CA VAL A 64 -9.37 -24.25 -19.10
C VAL A 64 -9.54 -24.73 -17.65
N LEU A 65 -9.93 -25.99 -17.46
CA LEU A 65 -10.08 -26.60 -16.12
C LEU A 65 -8.73 -26.69 -15.39
N ALA A 66 -7.66 -27.09 -16.09
CA ALA A 66 -6.32 -27.11 -15.51
C ALA A 66 -5.88 -25.72 -15.09
N TRP A 67 -6.08 -24.71 -15.95
CA TRP A 67 -5.80 -23.32 -15.61
C TRP A 67 -6.61 -22.83 -14.40
N GLY A 68 -7.92 -23.11 -14.36
CA GLY A 68 -8.79 -22.80 -13.25
C GLY A 68 -8.37 -23.49 -11.93
N THR A 69 -7.67 -24.62 -12.00
CA THR A 69 -7.12 -25.33 -10.85
C THR A 69 -5.79 -24.72 -10.37
N VAL A 70 -4.95 -24.23 -11.28
CA VAL A 70 -3.68 -23.59 -10.93
C VAL A 70 -3.88 -22.31 -10.09
N MET A 71 -4.90 -21.52 -10.40
CA MET A 71 -5.18 -20.27 -9.70
C MET A 71 -5.43 -20.46 -8.18
N PRO A 72 -6.34 -21.33 -7.72
CA PRO A 72 -6.50 -21.61 -6.29
C PRO A 72 -5.22 -22.12 -5.62
N ALA A 73 -4.46 -23.01 -6.29
CA ALA A 73 -3.18 -23.50 -5.77
C ALA A 73 -2.18 -22.37 -5.51
N TYR A 74 -2.10 -21.42 -6.45
CA TYR A 74 -1.29 -20.21 -6.32
C TYR A 74 -1.71 -19.39 -5.09
N TYR A 75 -3.02 -19.12 -4.91
CA TYR A 75 -3.53 -18.38 -3.76
C TYR A 75 -3.29 -19.12 -2.43
N PHE A 76 -3.47 -20.43 -2.38
CA PHE A 76 -3.19 -21.23 -1.18
C PHE A 76 -1.71 -21.17 -0.79
N TYR A 77 -0.81 -21.20 -1.77
CA TYR A 77 0.63 -21.07 -1.53
C TYR A 77 0.96 -19.74 -0.85
N PHE A 78 0.41 -18.62 -1.32
CA PHE A 78 0.65 -17.30 -0.75
C PHE A 78 -0.07 -17.10 0.58
N LEU A 79 -1.35 -17.52 0.69
CA LEU A 79 -2.12 -17.41 1.93
C LEU A 79 -1.37 -18.06 3.10
N ARG A 80 -0.80 -19.24 2.87
CA ARG A 80 -0.08 -19.97 3.91
C ARG A 80 1.22 -19.28 4.36
N ARG A 81 1.79 -18.44 3.50
CA ARG A 81 3.06 -17.71 3.74
C ARG A 81 2.87 -16.23 4.02
N MET A 82 1.63 -15.77 4.03
CA MET A 82 1.31 -14.36 4.23
C MET A 82 1.83 -13.87 5.57
N LYS A 83 2.51 -12.74 5.53
CA LYS A 83 3.03 -12.06 6.71
C LYS A 83 2.43 -10.67 6.82
N LYS A 84 2.40 -10.16 8.03
CA LYS A 84 1.99 -8.79 8.34
C LYS A 84 3.08 -8.10 9.16
N PRO A 85 3.11 -6.76 9.16
CA PRO A 85 3.96 -6.00 10.07
C PRO A 85 3.74 -6.42 11.53
N ASN A 86 4.81 -6.51 12.31
CA ASN A 86 4.71 -6.89 13.72
C ASN A 86 4.17 -5.69 14.53
N PRO A 87 2.95 -5.77 15.09
CA PRO A 87 2.34 -4.66 15.82
C PRO A 87 3.04 -4.34 17.15
N GLU A 88 3.86 -5.26 17.65
CA GLU A 88 4.58 -5.09 18.93
C GLU A 88 5.86 -4.28 18.79
N LEU A 89 6.36 -4.09 17.56
CA LEU A 89 7.55 -3.29 17.35
C LEU A 89 7.24 -1.80 17.52
N PRO A 90 8.03 -1.09 18.33
CA PRO A 90 7.93 0.36 18.44
C PRO A 90 8.46 1.01 17.15
N ILE A 91 7.97 2.21 16.84
CA ILE A 91 8.60 3.06 15.83
C ILE A 91 9.63 3.94 16.56
N PRO A 92 10.87 4.06 16.04
CA PRO A 92 11.88 4.93 16.62
C PRO A 92 11.40 6.40 16.65
N ALA A 93 11.62 7.06 17.77
CA ALA A 93 11.17 8.44 17.99
C ALA A 93 11.96 9.47 17.15
N ASP A 94 13.13 9.11 16.67
CA ASP A 94 14.00 9.91 15.81
C ASP A 94 13.64 9.82 14.31
N TRP A 95 12.70 8.98 13.94
CA TRP A 95 12.21 8.92 12.57
C TRP A 95 11.32 10.11 12.24
N ARG A 96 11.74 10.90 11.26
CA ARG A 96 10.97 12.04 10.75
C ARG A 96 10.01 11.55 9.67
N VAL A 97 8.72 11.64 9.95
CA VAL A 97 7.66 11.06 9.10
C VAL A 97 6.73 12.15 8.61
N ALA A 98 6.39 12.14 7.33
CA ALA A 98 5.32 12.95 6.77
C ALA A 98 4.22 12.06 6.17
N MET A 99 2.97 12.48 6.36
CA MET A 99 1.82 11.98 5.59
C MET A 99 1.38 13.08 4.63
N VAL A 100 1.32 12.77 3.33
CA VAL A 100 1.02 13.73 2.28
C VAL A 100 -0.23 13.32 1.54
N VAL A 101 -1.25 14.15 1.58
CA VAL A 101 -2.45 14.00 0.73
C VAL A 101 -2.36 14.96 -0.45
N THR A 102 -2.64 14.44 -1.65
CA THR A 102 -2.68 15.25 -2.87
C THR A 102 -4.09 15.72 -3.17
N ARG A 103 -4.23 16.92 -3.73
CA ARG A 103 -5.51 17.44 -4.21
C ARG A 103 -5.35 18.08 -5.59
N ALA A 104 -6.24 17.74 -6.49
CA ALA A 104 -6.46 18.50 -7.72
C ALA A 104 -7.58 19.55 -7.51
N PRO A 105 -7.58 20.69 -8.24
CA PRO A 105 -8.62 21.73 -8.08
C PRO A 105 -10.06 21.24 -8.29
N SER A 106 -10.25 20.16 -9.06
CA SER A 106 -11.54 19.54 -9.29
C SER A 106 -12.05 18.67 -8.13
N GLU A 107 -11.19 18.32 -7.16
CA GLU A 107 -11.56 17.46 -6.04
C GLU A 107 -12.20 18.27 -4.90
N PRO A 108 -13.36 17.81 -4.36
CA PRO A 108 -14.03 18.48 -3.24
C PRO A 108 -13.13 18.55 -2.01
N PHE A 109 -12.95 19.73 -1.43
CA PHE A 109 -12.11 19.90 -0.23
C PHE A 109 -12.65 19.15 1.00
N ALA A 110 -13.93 18.82 1.02
CA ALA A 110 -14.53 17.99 2.07
C ALA A 110 -13.87 16.61 2.19
N LEU A 111 -13.38 16.02 1.09
CA LEU A 111 -12.62 14.77 1.11
C LEU A 111 -11.30 14.94 1.84
N VAL A 112 -10.56 16.00 1.52
CA VAL A 112 -9.30 16.33 2.20
C VAL A 112 -9.49 16.52 3.69
N LYS A 113 -10.55 17.22 4.11
CA LYS A 113 -10.88 17.41 5.55
C LYS A 113 -11.07 16.07 6.28
N ARG A 114 -11.79 15.13 5.66
CA ARG A 114 -11.99 13.79 6.22
C ARG A 114 -10.68 13.01 6.30
N MET A 115 -9.86 13.08 5.24
CA MET A 115 -8.56 12.44 5.18
C MET A 115 -7.64 12.99 6.27
N VAL A 116 -7.50 14.30 6.41
CA VAL A 116 -6.69 14.95 7.46
C VAL A 116 -7.14 14.51 8.84
N GLY A 117 -8.45 14.40 9.09
CA GLY A 117 -8.98 13.86 10.35
C GLY A 117 -8.46 12.45 10.66
N ALA A 118 -8.43 11.57 9.65
CA ALA A 118 -7.92 10.21 9.81
C ALA A 118 -6.37 10.15 9.90
N MET A 119 -5.67 11.07 9.24
CA MET A 119 -4.22 11.21 9.39
C MET A 119 -3.86 11.66 10.80
N LYS A 120 -4.55 12.65 11.36
CA LYS A 120 -4.35 13.11 12.75
C LYS A 120 -4.62 12.04 13.80
N ALA A 121 -5.46 11.06 13.48
CA ALA A 121 -5.78 9.96 14.38
C ALA A 121 -4.73 8.83 14.41
N GLN A 122 -3.64 8.94 13.64
CA GLN A 122 -2.56 7.96 13.67
C GLN A 122 -1.70 8.13 14.93
N GLU A 123 -1.29 7.00 15.52
CA GLU A 123 -0.57 6.98 16.80
C GLU A 123 0.92 7.34 16.71
N VAL A 124 1.52 7.28 15.52
CA VAL A 124 2.93 7.62 15.30
C VAL A 124 3.06 9.12 15.08
N PRO A 125 4.00 9.82 15.74
CA PRO A 125 4.27 11.23 15.48
C PRO A 125 4.64 11.46 14.00
N HIS A 126 4.00 12.42 13.37
CA HIS A 126 4.21 12.74 11.95
C HIS A 126 3.70 14.14 11.62
N ASP A 127 4.21 14.72 10.56
CA ASP A 127 3.72 15.95 9.97
C ASP A 127 2.68 15.64 8.88
N ILE A 128 1.66 16.50 8.79
CA ILE A 128 0.61 16.38 7.79
C ILE A 128 0.80 17.45 6.73
N TRP A 129 0.76 17.02 5.47
CA TRP A 129 0.93 17.88 4.31
C TRP A 129 -0.25 17.76 3.35
N LEU A 130 -0.72 18.90 2.87
CA LEU A 130 -1.58 19.00 1.69
C LEU A 130 -0.71 19.46 0.51
N ALA A 131 -0.58 18.60 -0.49
CA ALA A 131 0.06 18.93 -1.77
C ALA A 131 -1.03 19.33 -2.79
N ASP A 132 -1.26 20.64 -2.94
CA ASP A 132 -2.34 21.21 -3.74
C ASP A 132 -1.79 22.07 -4.88
N GLU A 133 -2.29 21.83 -6.09
CA GLU A 133 -1.87 22.54 -7.29
C GLU A 133 -2.21 24.04 -7.24
N ASP A 134 -3.41 24.37 -6.75
CA ASP A 134 -3.93 25.74 -6.70
C ASP A 134 -4.92 25.91 -5.52
N PRO A 135 -4.41 26.00 -4.28
CA PRO A 135 -5.24 26.16 -3.10
C PRO A 135 -5.87 27.55 -3.05
N SER A 136 -7.15 27.61 -2.69
CA SER A 136 -7.83 28.88 -2.42
C SER A 136 -7.41 29.48 -1.07
N PRO A 137 -7.62 30.78 -0.82
CA PRO A 137 -7.35 31.39 0.49
C PRO A 137 -8.05 30.65 1.65
N GLU A 138 -9.28 30.22 1.45
CA GLU A 138 -10.06 29.50 2.48
C GLU A 138 -9.41 28.13 2.81
N ILE A 139 -8.80 27.47 1.83
CA ILE A 139 -8.06 26.22 2.04
C ILE A 139 -6.81 26.49 2.86
N LEU A 140 -6.07 27.54 2.52
CA LEU A 140 -4.85 27.93 3.23
C LEU A 140 -5.16 28.28 4.69
N ASP A 141 -6.21 29.07 4.92
CA ASP A 141 -6.64 29.45 6.28
C ASP A 141 -7.09 28.22 7.09
N TRP A 142 -7.83 27.33 6.46
CA TRP A 142 -8.22 26.07 7.09
C TRP A 142 -7.02 25.21 7.46
N CYS A 143 -6.07 25.03 6.56
CA CYS A 143 -4.85 24.24 6.81
C CYS A 143 -4.07 24.82 7.97
N LYS A 144 -3.88 26.16 8.01
CA LYS A 144 -3.22 26.86 9.10
C LYS A 144 -3.92 26.66 10.45
N ALA A 145 -5.25 26.77 10.47
CA ALA A 145 -6.05 26.57 11.68
C ALA A 145 -6.03 25.11 12.19
N HIS A 146 -5.62 24.17 11.36
CA HIS A 146 -5.60 22.73 11.68
C HIS A 146 -4.20 22.13 11.65
N ASP A 147 -3.13 22.91 11.79
CA ASP A 147 -1.73 22.44 11.78
C ASP A 147 -1.44 21.49 10.61
N VAL A 148 -1.88 21.86 9.39
CA VAL A 148 -1.61 21.15 8.15
C VAL A 148 -0.66 22.00 7.33
N ASN A 149 0.50 21.46 7.00
CA ASN A 149 1.45 22.10 6.12
C ASN A 149 0.94 22.07 4.66
N VAL A 150 1.23 23.12 3.90
CA VAL A 150 0.80 23.20 2.51
C VAL A 150 2.00 23.25 1.59
N SER A 151 2.02 22.34 0.61
CA SER A 151 2.92 22.36 -0.52
C SER A 151 2.14 22.74 -1.77
N THR A 152 2.41 23.91 -2.33
CA THR A 152 1.74 24.35 -3.54
C THR A 152 2.72 24.76 -4.63
N ARG A 153 2.44 24.30 -5.84
CA ARG A 153 3.20 24.66 -7.06
C ARG A 153 2.54 25.78 -7.85
N LYS A 154 1.54 26.46 -7.25
CA LYS A 154 0.84 27.59 -7.87
C LYS A 154 1.81 28.63 -8.40
N GLY A 155 1.71 28.97 -9.68
CA GLY A 155 2.58 29.96 -10.34
C GLY A 155 4.00 29.48 -10.66
N VAL A 156 4.36 28.22 -10.41
CA VAL A 156 5.68 27.66 -10.70
C VAL A 156 5.65 26.90 -12.02
N ALA A 157 6.04 27.55 -13.12
CA ALA A 157 5.92 27.03 -14.49
C ALA A 157 6.58 25.68 -14.70
N ASP A 158 7.74 25.43 -14.08
CA ASP A 158 8.48 24.17 -14.21
C ASP A 158 7.72 22.94 -13.67
N TYR A 159 6.73 23.15 -12.81
CA TYR A 159 5.87 22.10 -12.27
C TYR A 159 4.47 22.09 -12.90
N HIS A 160 4.25 22.87 -13.99
CA HIS A 160 3.00 22.95 -14.75
C HIS A 160 3.22 22.63 -16.24
N ARG A 161 3.93 21.56 -16.55
CA ARG A 161 4.22 21.15 -17.92
C ARG A 161 3.02 20.45 -18.55
N LEU A 162 2.94 20.49 -19.87
CA LEU A 162 1.90 19.75 -20.61
C LEU A 162 2.21 18.26 -20.73
N THR A 163 3.49 17.90 -20.66
CA THR A 163 3.99 16.52 -20.78
C THR A 163 4.72 16.09 -19.49
N TRP A 164 4.83 14.79 -19.30
CA TRP A 164 5.65 14.20 -18.22
C TRP A 164 7.13 14.62 -18.38
N PRO A 165 7.89 14.83 -17.30
CA PRO A 165 7.48 14.85 -15.90
C PRO A 165 6.88 16.21 -15.46
N ARG A 166 6.27 16.25 -14.27
CA ARG A 166 5.73 17.47 -13.62
C ARG A 166 4.55 18.09 -14.36
N ARG A 167 3.61 17.22 -14.77
CA ARG A 167 2.43 17.64 -15.53
C ARG A 167 1.47 18.48 -14.67
N THR A 168 0.82 19.44 -15.34
CA THR A 168 -0.35 20.15 -14.80
C THR A 168 -1.53 19.19 -14.60
N LYS A 169 -2.46 19.53 -13.69
CA LYS A 169 -3.66 18.74 -13.34
C LYS A 169 -3.36 17.27 -13.01
N CYS A 170 -2.23 17.03 -12.36
CA CYS A 170 -1.76 15.69 -12.05
C CYS A 170 -1.09 15.65 -10.68
N LYS A 171 -1.43 14.64 -9.86
CA LYS A 171 -0.83 14.44 -8.54
C LYS A 171 0.69 14.28 -8.58
N GLU A 172 1.23 13.74 -9.66
CA GLU A 172 2.67 13.59 -9.88
C GLU A 172 3.41 14.93 -9.78
N GLY A 173 2.87 16.00 -10.39
CA GLY A 173 3.47 17.33 -10.30
C GLY A 173 3.40 17.93 -8.89
N ASN A 174 2.32 17.67 -8.15
CA ASN A 174 2.17 18.11 -6.75
C ASN A 174 3.18 17.39 -5.84
N LEU A 175 3.34 16.07 -6.02
CA LEU A 175 4.30 15.28 -5.28
C LEU A 175 5.75 15.66 -5.63
N ALA A 176 6.04 15.87 -6.92
CA ALA A 176 7.37 16.30 -7.33
C ALA A 176 7.77 17.62 -6.65
N TYR A 177 6.86 18.60 -6.61
CA TYR A 177 7.12 19.85 -5.90
C TYR A 177 7.33 19.66 -4.40
N PHE A 178 6.50 18.83 -3.76
CA PHE A 178 6.65 18.49 -2.36
C PHE A 178 8.02 17.86 -2.07
N TYR A 179 8.40 16.83 -2.83
CA TYR A 179 9.66 16.13 -2.59
C TYR A 179 10.87 17.01 -2.80
N ASP A 180 10.87 17.82 -3.88
CA ASP A 180 12.01 18.67 -4.22
C ASP A 180 12.22 19.80 -3.21
N HIS A 181 11.16 20.30 -2.53
CA HIS A 181 11.23 21.47 -1.65
C HIS A 181 11.14 21.14 -0.15
N TYR A 182 10.52 20.01 0.20
CA TYR A 182 10.25 19.67 1.59
C TYR A 182 10.60 18.22 1.92
N GLY A 183 10.34 17.28 1.02
CA GLY A 183 10.38 15.86 1.31
C GLY A 183 11.78 15.35 1.60
N TYR A 184 12.69 15.52 0.64
CA TYR A 184 14.01 14.89 0.70
C TYR A 184 14.89 15.38 1.85
N ASP A 185 14.81 16.64 2.22
CA ASP A 185 15.69 17.23 3.24
C ASP A 185 15.15 17.09 4.66
N ASN A 186 13.82 16.97 4.82
CA ASN A 186 13.19 17.04 6.14
C ASN A 186 12.69 15.71 6.67
N TYR A 187 12.46 14.70 5.81
CA TYR A 187 11.82 13.45 6.22
C TYR A 187 12.60 12.21 5.84
N ASP A 188 12.59 11.23 6.75
CA ASP A 188 13.14 9.90 6.50
C ASP A 188 12.13 9.00 5.80
N PHE A 189 10.82 9.26 6.04
CA PHE A 189 9.70 8.52 5.46
C PHE A 189 8.57 9.45 5.05
N VAL A 190 8.02 9.18 3.88
CA VAL A 190 6.85 9.88 3.36
C VAL A 190 5.78 8.87 2.97
N VAL A 191 4.57 9.05 3.51
CA VAL A 191 3.40 8.25 3.16
C VAL A 191 2.51 9.08 2.26
N GLN A 192 2.34 8.64 1.01
CA GLN A 192 1.48 9.29 0.03
C GLN A 192 0.06 8.75 0.15
N MET A 193 -0.92 9.66 0.22
CA MET A 193 -2.32 9.32 0.36
C MET A 193 -3.14 9.96 -0.77
N ASP A 194 -4.06 9.18 -1.32
CA ASP A 194 -5.13 9.73 -2.18
C ASP A 194 -6.26 10.27 -1.29
N ALA A 195 -6.90 11.35 -1.68
CA ALA A 195 -7.89 12.06 -0.83
C ALA A 195 -9.14 11.22 -0.48
N ASP A 196 -9.40 10.16 -1.22
CA ASP A 196 -10.53 9.23 -1.04
C ASP A 196 -10.19 7.95 -0.25
N HIS A 197 -8.91 7.71 0.07
CA HIS A 197 -8.45 6.52 0.80
C HIS A 197 -8.18 6.83 2.28
N ILE A 198 -9.19 6.70 3.13
CA ILE A 198 -9.10 7.01 4.56
C ILE A 198 -8.32 5.92 5.31
N PRO A 199 -7.16 6.23 5.92
CA PRO A 199 -6.38 5.26 6.68
C PRO A 199 -7.11 4.82 7.95
N SER A 200 -7.10 3.52 8.22
CA SER A 200 -7.58 2.99 9.50
C SER A 200 -6.60 3.31 10.64
N PRO A 201 -7.03 3.27 11.90
CA PRO A 201 -6.11 3.36 13.04
C PRO A 201 -5.01 2.30 12.93
N GLY A 202 -3.76 2.67 13.26
CA GLY A 202 -2.60 1.79 13.16
C GLY A 202 -2.00 1.65 11.75
N TYR A 203 -2.60 2.28 10.73
CA TYR A 203 -2.11 2.21 9.36
C TYR A 203 -0.67 2.72 9.24
N LEU A 204 -0.40 3.92 9.76
CA LEU A 204 0.94 4.52 9.67
C LEU A 204 2.01 3.65 10.33
N LYS A 205 1.73 3.12 11.52
CA LYS A 205 2.63 2.20 12.20
C LYS A 205 2.89 0.95 11.37
N ALA A 206 1.85 0.35 10.80
CA ALA A 206 1.99 -0.84 9.97
C ALA A 206 2.85 -0.59 8.72
N MET A 207 2.73 0.60 8.10
CA MET A 207 3.54 0.99 6.95
C MET A 207 5.02 1.23 7.32
N LEU A 208 5.31 1.69 8.54
CA LEU A 208 6.67 2.02 8.97
C LEU A 208 7.46 0.81 9.49
N VAL A 209 6.80 -0.19 10.10
CA VAL A 209 7.47 -1.36 10.67
C VAL A 209 8.39 -2.10 9.70
N PRO A 210 8.07 -2.33 8.42
CA PRO A 210 8.98 -3.00 7.48
C PRO A 210 10.34 -2.32 7.31
N PHE A 211 10.42 -1.01 7.52
CA PHE A 211 11.66 -0.24 7.40
C PHE A 211 12.69 -0.47 8.52
N TRP A 212 12.35 -1.27 9.54
CA TRP A 212 13.35 -1.86 10.41
C TRP A 212 14.38 -2.70 9.63
N ASN A 213 14.00 -3.22 8.47
CA ASN A 213 14.94 -3.80 7.53
C ASN A 213 15.52 -2.70 6.64
N PRO A 214 16.84 -2.38 6.73
CA PRO A 214 17.45 -1.31 5.95
C PRO A 214 17.47 -1.56 4.44
N LYS A 215 17.11 -2.78 4.00
CA LYS A 215 16.98 -3.11 2.57
C LYS A 215 15.62 -2.78 1.98
N VAL A 216 14.65 -2.40 2.81
CA VAL A 216 13.33 -1.98 2.35
C VAL A 216 13.39 -0.50 1.96
N GLY A 217 13.13 -0.21 0.70
CA GLY A 217 13.09 1.16 0.17
C GLY A 217 11.66 1.71 0.05
N TYR A 218 10.65 0.83 -0.07
CA TYR A 218 9.22 1.18 -0.14
C TYR A 218 8.34 0.00 0.31
N VAL A 219 7.10 0.27 0.66
CA VAL A 219 6.07 -0.69 1.05
C VAL A 219 4.72 -0.33 0.43
#